data_bae9bd810a8379f51db994ee781e4c35
#
_entry.id   bae9bd810a8379f51db994ee781e4c35
#
_cell.length_a   1.000
_cell.length_b   1.000
_cell.length_c   1.000
_cell.angle_alpha   90.00
_cell.angle_beta   90.00
_cell.angle_gamma   90.00
#
_symmetry.space_group_name_H-M   'P 1'
#
loop_
_entity.id
_entity.type
_entity.pdbx_description
1 polymer ?
#
loop_
_entity_poly.entity_id
_entity_poly.type
_entity_poly.pdbx_seq_one_letter_code
_entity_poly.pdbx_strand_id
1 'polypeptide(L)'
;ISAFAVFTDQIHLLLTPREKAEDLSRFVQQLSRLYSHYFNDEFSRNGKIWQGRFESSLLQGKGRLLAATIYMEWLPFVYGYGEPQFYPWSSYFHHAGIRSDYFMVPSNEYWALGNTPFERQKTYKDLFERGPDKAFGERLMDCVKRGWPIAEKKFLESIGVEAERIAPQRGRGRPRKTATENPL
;
A
#
# COMPACT_ATOMS: atom_id res chain seq x y z
N ILE A 1 4.80 10.29 -2.44
CA ILE A 1 4.85 9.10 -1.59
C ILE A 1 4.39 9.50 -0.21
N SER A 2 3.33 8.85 0.31
CA SER A 2 2.79 9.16 1.64
C SER A 2 3.32 8.21 2.72
N ALA A 3 3.66 6.99 2.37
CA ALA A 3 4.37 6.05 3.24
C ALA A 3 5.15 5.02 2.40
N PHE A 4 6.16 4.42 3.02
CA PHE A 4 6.90 3.32 2.44
C PHE A 4 7.47 2.37 3.50
N ALA A 5 7.72 1.12 3.09
CA ALA A 5 8.57 0.17 3.79
C ALA A 5 9.32 -0.67 2.74
N VAL A 6 10.65 -0.73 2.87
CA VAL A 6 11.55 -1.43 1.93
C VAL A 6 12.19 -2.61 2.66
N PHE A 7 12.08 -3.79 2.07
CA PHE A 7 12.64 -5.05 2.58
C PHE A 7 13.63 -5.63 1.58
N THR A 8 14.30 -6.70 1.94
CA THR A 8 15.28 -7.37 1.08
C THR A 8 14.68 -7.93 -0.20
N ASP A 9 13.40 -8.30 -0.19
CA ASP A 9 12.69 -9.00 -1.26
C ASP A 9 11.42 -8.28 -1.75
N GLN A 10 11.00 -7.20 -1.10
CA GLN A 10 9.77 -6.50 -1.43
C GLN A 10 9.79 -5.03 -1.02
N ILE A 11 8.97 -4.24 -1.70
CA ILE A 11 8.77 -2.82 -1.41
C ILE A 11 7.27 -2.56 -1.30
N HIS A 12 6.88 -1.89 -0.23
CA HIS A 12 5.51 -1.40 -0.03
C HIS A 12 5.49 0.12 -0.15
N LEU A 13 4.54 0.63 -0.92
CA LEU A 13 4.39 2.07 -1.17
C LEU A 13 2.92 2.49 -1.01
N LEU A 14 2.69 3.57 -0.29
CA LEU A 14 1.43 4.31 -0.28
C LEU A 14 1.60 5.56 -1.14
N LEU A 15 0.91 5.59 -2.27
CA LEU A 15 1.08 6.61 -3.30
C LEU A 15 -0.23 7.37 -3.53
N THR A 16 -0.12 8.68 -3.74
CA THR A 16 -1.23 9.51 -4.20
C THR A 16 -0.82 10.16 -5.52
N PRO A 17 -1.55 9.94 -6.62
CA PRO A 17 -1.28 10.61 -7.89
C PRO A 17 -1.53 12.11 -7.74
N ARG A 18 -0.78 12.95 -8.46
CA ARG A 18 -1.03 14.40 -8.49
C ARG A 18 -2.21 14.74 -9.39
N GLU A 19 -2.23 14.17 -10.59
CA GLU A 19 -3.21 14.52 -11.63
C GLU A 19 -3.94 13.30 -12.17
N LYS A 20 -3.20 12.28 -12.62
CA LYS A 20 -3.78 11.12 -13.31
C LYS A 20 -3.37 9.81 -12.65
N ALA A 21 -4.30 8.86 -12.63
CA ALA A 21 -4.03 7.52 -12.08
C ALA A 21 -2.89 6.79 -12.82
N GLU A 22 -2.74 7.04 -14.13
CA GLU A 22 -1.68 6.45 -14.96
C GLU A 22 -0.27 6.85 -14.52
N ASP A 23 -0.12 7.99 -13.85
CA ASP A 23 1.16 8.46 -13.34
C ASP A 23 1.75 7.51 -12.29
N LEU A 24 0.90 6.81 -11.53
CA LEU A 24 1.34 5.79 -10.58
C LEU A 24 2.00 4.62 -11.30
N SER A 25 1.39 4.13 -12.37
CA SER A 25 1.95 3.02 -13.16
C SER A 25 3.28 3.42 -13.80
N ARG A 26 3.39 4.63 -14.35
CA ARG A 26 4.62 5.16 -14.92
C ARG A 26 5.71 5.29 -13.86
N PHE A 27 5.37 5.82 -12.68
CA PHE A 27 6.29 5.95 -11.56
C PHE A 27 6.87 4.60 -11.13
N VAL A 28 5.99 3.59 -10.90
CA VAL A 28 6.43 2.26 -10.46
C VAL A 28 7.25 1.56 -11.54
N GLN A 29 6.88 1.70 -12.83
CA GLN A 29 7.67 1.16 -13.94
C GLN A 29 9.06 1.80 -14.01
N GLN A 30 9.15 3.11 -13.86
CA GLN A 30 10.43 3.83 -13.89
C GLN A 30 11.30 3.44 -12.70
N LEU A 31 10.74 3.41 -11.49
CA LEU A 31 11.44 2.95 -10.28
C LEU A 31 11.98 1.54 -10.45
N SER A 32 11.13 0.62 -10.91
CA SER A 32 11.52 -0.78 -11.12
C SER A 32 12.64 -0.92 -12.15
N ARG A 33 12.58 -0.16 -13.24
CA ARG A 33 13.61 -0.16 -14.27
C ARG A 33 14.95 0.38 -13.75
N LEU A 34 14.92 1.53 -13.09
CA LEU A 34 16.13 2.16 -12.55
C LEU A 34 16.79 1.26 -11.51
N TYR A 35 16.00 0.68 -10.61
CA TYR A 35 16.53 -0.23 -9.61
C TYR A 35 17.10 -1.52 -10.23
N SER A 36 16.45 -2.05 -11.27
CA SER A 36 16.97 -3.24 -11.98
C SER A 36 18.33 -2.98 -12.64
N HIS A 37 18.50 -1.81 -13.27
CA HIS A 37 19.79 -1.41 -13.82
C HIS A 37 20.85 -1.30 -12.72
N TYR A 38 20.58 -0.48 -11.71
CA TYR A 38 21.49 -0.31 -10.58
C TYR A 38 21.90 -1.64 -9.95
N PHE A 39 20.95 -2.51 -9.66
CA PHE A 39 21.22 -3.80 -9.01
C PHE A 39 22.03 -4.75 -9.88
N ASN A 40 21.71 -4.83 -11.17
CA ASN A 40 22.45 -5.69 -12.10
C ASN A 40 23.88 -5.19 -12.31
N ASP A 41 24.08 -3.88 -12.39
CA ASP A 41 25.41 -3.27 -12.53
C ASP A 41 26.24 -3.49 -11.27
N GLU A 42 25.68 -3.19 -10.08
CA GLU A 42 26.35 -3.31 -8.78
C GLU A 42 26.82 -4.76 -8.51
N PHE A 43 26.00 -5.74 -8.84
CA PHE A 43 26.27 -7.16 -8.58
C PHE A 43 26.77 -7.93 -9.81
N SER A 44 27.14 -7.24 -10.90
CA SER A 44 27.65 -7.85 -12.15
C SER A 44 26.77 -8.99 -12.65
N ARG A 45 25.45 -8.83 -12.60
CA ARG A 45 24.48 -9.85 -13.03
C ARG A 45 23.57 -9.32 -14.15
N ASN A 46 22.86 -10.23 -14.80
CA ASN A 46 21.89 -9.91 -15.83
C ASN A 46 20.55 -10.58 -15.54
N GLY A 47 19.48 -9.99 -16.09
CA GLY A 47 18.14 -10.57 -16.04
C GLY A 47 17.18 -9.87 -15.08
N LYS A 48 16.03 -10.50 -14.88
CA LYS A 48 14.96 -9.96 -14.06
C LYS A 48 15.30 -10.02 -12.58
N ILE A 49 14.98 -8.98 -11.85
CA ILE A 49 14.99 -8.95 -10.38
C ILE A 49 13.56 -8.98 -9.81
N TRP A 50 12.58 -8.46 -10.57
CA TRP A 50 11.17 -8.45 -10.15
C TRP A 50 10.46 -9.72 -10.64
N GLN A 51 9.69 -10.35 -9.75
CA GLN A 51 8.97 -11.58 -10.07
C GLN A 51 7.84 -11.36 -11.08
N GLY A 52 7.23 -10.16 -11.08
CA GLY A 52 6.08 -9.87 -11.93
C GLY A 52 5.70 -8.40 -11.97
N ARG A 53 4.46 -8.14 -12.32
CA ARG A 53 3.88 -6.80 -12.20
C ARG A 53 3.65 -6.48 -10.72
N PHE A 54 3.66 -5.18 -10.39
CA PHE A 54 3.29 -4.76 -9.05
C PHE A 54 1.80 -5.08 -8.76
N GLU A 55 1.54 -5.43 -7.53
CA GLU A 55 0.20 -5.58 -6.98
C GLU A 55 -0.26 -4.23 -6.40
N SER A 56 -1.52 -3.89 -6.57
CA SER A 56 -2.03 -2.61 -6.08
C SER A 56 -3.51 -2.68 -5.74
N SER A 57 -3.92 -1.83 -4.82
CA SER A 57 -5.31 -1.62 -4.45
C SER A 57 -5.60 -0.13 -4.34
N LEU A 58 -6.80 0.26 -4.74
CA LEU A 58 -7.29 1.61 -4.52
C LEU A 58 -7.78 1.75 -3.07
N LEU A 59 -7.23 2.72 -2.35
CA LEU A 59 -7.63 3.06 -0.99
C LEU A 59 -8.31 4.43 -0.97
N GLN A 60 -9.58 4.45 -0.60
CA GLN A 60 -10.27 5.71 -0.32
C GLN A 60 -9.78 6.29 1.00
N GLY A 61 -9.48 7.60 1.07
CA GLY A 61 -9.15 8.32 2.30
C GLY A 61 -10.18 8.12 3.42
N LYS A 62 -10.61 9.15 4.09
CA LYS A 62 -11.56 9.08 5.21
C LYS A 62 -11.06 8.25 6.40
N GLY A 63 -9.91 8.62 6.95
CA GLY A 63 -9.31 7.96 8.13
C GLY A 63 -8.53 6.69 7.80
N ARG A 64 -8.54 6.23 6.54
CA ARG A 64 -7.85 4.98 6.14
C ARG A 64 -6.41 5.19 5.75
N LEU A 65 -6.02 6.39 5.30
CA LEU A 65 -4.65 6.67 4.88
C LEU A 65 -3.68 6.60 6.06
N LEU A 66 -4.05 7.20 7.19
CA LEU A 66 -3.24 7.15 8.41
C LEU A 66 -3.14 5.72 8.95
N ALA A 67 -4.25 4.98 8.98
CA ALA A 67 -4.25 3.57 9.39
C ALA A 67 -3.36 2.71 8.48
N ALA A 68 -3.41 2.92 7.16
CA ALA A 68 -2.55 2.23 6.20
C ALA A 68 -1.07 2.60 6.38
N THR A 69 -0.78 3.88 6.66
CA THR A 69 0.58 4.35 6.97
C THR A 69 1.13 3.63 8.20
N ILE A 70 0.41 3.64 9.31
CA ILE A 70 0.82 2.98 10.55
C ILE A 70 1.00 1.47 10.31
N TYR A 71 0.06 0.82 9.63
CA TYR A 71 0.19 -0.61 9.33
C TYR A 71 1.42 -0.92 8.48
N MET A 72 1.67 -0.13 7.44
CA MET A 72 2.84 -0.31 6.57
C MET A 72 4.15 -0.15 7.34
N GLU A 73 4.23 0.81 8.23
CA GLU A 73 5.40 1.05 9.06
C GLU A 73 5.58 0.01 10.18
N TRP A 74 4.53 -0.78 10.48
CA TRP A 74 4.58 -1.94 11.36
C TRP A 74 4.97 -3.25 10.65
N LEU A 75 5.02 -3.27 9.32
CA LEU A 75 5.42 -4.46 8.55
C LEU A 75 6.80 -5.02 8.94
N PRO A 76 7.81 -4.20 9.34
CA PRO A 76 9.07 -4.75 9.84
C PRO A 76 8.88 -5.73 10.99
N PHE A 77 8.00 -5.43 11.94
CA PHE A 77 7.66 -6.34 13.03
C PHE A 77 6.92 -7.59 12.52
N VAL A 78 5.94 -7.39 11.63
CA VAL A 78 5.14 -8.49 11.05
C VAL A 78 6.02 -9.48 10.28
N TYR A 79 7.07 -8.98 9.62
CA TYR A 79 8.00 -9.79 8.82
C TYR A 79 9.25 -10.25 9.60
N GLY A 80 9.32 -10.00 10.92
CA GLY A 80 10.41 -10.48 11.76
C GLY A 80 11.71 -9.70 11.65
N TYR A 81 11.69 -8.46 11.13
CA TYR A 81 12.85 -7.58 11.07
C TYR A 81 13.12 -6.82 12.39
N GLY A 82 12.35 -7.09 13.44
CA GLY A 82 12.49 -6.47 14.77
C GLY A 82 11.50 -5.33 15.01
N GLU A 83 11.84 -4.52 16.01
CA GLU A 83 10.99 -3.41 16.45
C GLU A 83 10.86 -2.34 15.36
N PRO A 84 9.63 -1.96 14.96
CA PRO A 84 9.40 -1.13 13.79
C PRO A 84 9.93 0.30 13.94
N GLN A 85 9.97 0.84 15.17
CA GLN A 85 10.52 2.16 15.46
C GLN A 85 12.04 2.27 15.25
N PHE A 86 12.76 1.16 15.13
CA PHE A 86 14.19 1.13 14.84
C PHE A 86 14.52 0.72 13.41
N TYR A 87 13.50 0.41 12.60
CA TYR A 87 13.71 -0.02 11.22
C TYR A 87 13.96 1.18 10.30
N PRO A 88 15.19 1.36 9.77
CA PRO A 88 15.57 2.59 9.08
C PRO A 88 15.01 2.70 7.66
N TRP A 89 14.50 1.59 7.10
CA TRP A 89 14.02 1.50 5.73
C TRP A 89 12.49 1.62 5.63
N SER A 90 11.90 2.36 6.57
CA SER A 90 10.48 2.73 6.54
C SER A 90 10.30 4.24 6.67
N SER A 91 9.10 4.72 6.34
CA SER A 91 8.72 6.13 6.49
C SER A 91 8.48 6.57 7.95
N TYR A 92 8.54 5.66 8.92
CA TYR A 92 8.35 5.98 10.32
C TYR A 92 9.26 7.13 10.80
N PHE A 93 10.53 7.12 10.42
CA PHE A 93 11.48 8.15 10.85
C PHE A 93 11.08 9.55 10.36
N HIS A 94 10.47 9.64 9.19
CA HIS A 94 9.91 10.89 8.67
C HIS A 94 8.70 11.35 9.48
N HIS A 95 7.71 10.47 9.67
CA HIS A 95 6.48 10.82 10.41
C HIS A 95 6.71 11.07 11.90
N ALA A 96 7.66 10.36 12.50
CA ALA A 96 8.08 10.57 13.88
C ALA A 96 9.00 11.78 14.10
N GLY A 97 9.42 12.46 13.01
CA GLY A 97 10.29 13.63 13.07
C GLY A 97 11.75 13.34 13.43
N ILE A 98 12.20 12.08 13.25
CA ILE A 98 13.58 11.65 13.50
C ILE A 98 14.46 12.02 12.29
N ARG A 99 13.92 11.86 11.07
CA ARG A 99 14.59 12.16 9.80
C ARG A 99 13.59 12.86 8.87
N SER A 100 14.08 13.78 8.04
CA SER A 100 13.27 14.41 7.00
C SER A 100 13.66 13.84 5.64
N ASP A 101 12.72 13.17 4.98
CA ASP A 101 12.90 12.64 3.64
C ASP A 101 12.17 13.57 2.64
N TYR A 102 12.93 14.23 1.77
CA TYR A 102 12.44 15.31 0.87
C TYR A 102 11.39 14.86 -0.15
N PHE A 103 11.33 13.56 -0.46
CA PHE A 103 10.37 12.98 -1.40
C PHE A 103 9.03 12.60 -0.75
N MET A 104 8.93 12.72 0.57
CA MET A 104 7.72 12.39 1.31
C MET A 104 6.69 13.51 1.23
N VAL A 105 5.44 13.10 1.02
CA VAL A 105 4.27 13.98 1.08
C VAL A 105 3.25 13.30 1.97
N PRO A 106 3.29 13.56 3.28
CA PRO A 106 2.34 12.98 4.23
C PRO A 106 0.89 13.28 3.87
N SER A 107 -0.01 12.38 4.24
CA SER A 107 -1.44 12.54 3.96
C SER A 107 -2.06 13.70 4.75
N ASN A 108 -3.20 14.21 4.28
CA ASN A 108 -3.97 15.22 5.00
C ASN A 108 -4.36 14.74 6.42
N GLU A 109 -4.55 13.44 6.61
CA GLU A 109 -4.86 12.84 7.90
C GLU A 109 -3.69 12.96 8.88
N TYR A 110 -2.44 12.84 8.41
CA TYR A 110 -1.25 13.11 9.22
C TYR A 110 -1.16 14.60 9.60
N TRP A 111 -1.43 15.51 8.65
CA TRP A 111 -1.41 16.94 8.92
C TRP A 111 -2.47 17.37 9.93
N ALA A 112 -3.59 16.67 10.00
CA ALA A 112 -4.68 16.92 10.95
C ALA A 112 -4.36 16.47 12.39
N LEU A 113 -3.24 15.76 12.64
CA LEU A 113 -2.85 15.30 13.98
C LEU A 113 -2.38 16.42 14.91
N GLY A 114 -2.07 17.61 14.39
CA GLY A 114 -1.69 18.75 15.21
C GLY A 114 -1.32 19.97 14.36
N ASN A 115 -1.40 21.14 14.95
CA ASN A 115 -1.13 22.41 14.28
C ASN A 115 0.36 22.71 14.16
N THR A 116 1.18 22.15 15.04
CA THR A 116 2.63 22.28 15.02
C THR A 116 3.32 20.98 14.65
N PRO A 117 4.54 21.01 14.11
CA PRO A 117 5.31 19.78 13.85
C PRO A 117 5.46 18.91 15.09
N PHE A 118 5.74 19.53 16.24
CA PHE A 118 5.92 18.83 17.51
C PHE A 118 4.63 18.08 17.95
N GLU A 119 3.48 18.73 17.88
CA GLU A 119 2.19 18.12 18.22
C GLU A 119 1.89 16.94 17.29
N ARG A 120 2.07 17.12 15.97
CA ARG A 120 1.83 16.06 14.99
C ARG A 120 2.71 14.83 15.24
N GLN A 121 4.01 15.06 15.41
CA GLN A 121 4.97 13.99 15.63
C GLN A 121 4.71 13.26 16.94
N LYS A 122 4.36 13.98 18.02
CA LYS A 122 3.97 13.39 19.29
C LYS A 122 2.70 12.53 19.13
N THR A 123 1.64 13.12 18.59
CA THR A 123 0.37 12.41 18.36
C THR A 123 0.57 11.18 17.46
N TYR A 124 1.41 11.31 16.45
CA TYR A 124 1.74 10.19 15.56
C TYR A 124 2.44 9.05 16.31
N LYS A 125 3.45 9.37 17.14
CA LYS A 125 4.15 8.37 17.97
C LYS A 125 3.21 7.66 18.92
N ASP A 126 2.33 8.42 19.60
CA ASP A 126 1.32 7.86 20.51
C ASP A 126 0.36 6.89 19.78
N LEU A 127 -0.04 7.22 18.55
CA LEU A 127 -0.88 6.34 17.71
C LEU A 127 -0.09 5.10 17.25
N PHE A 128 1.15 5.28 16.85
CA PHE A 128 2.01 4.21 16.38
C PHE A 128 2.31 3.19 17.49
N GLU A 129 2.56 3.64 18.72
CA GLU A 129 2.82 2.80 19.90
C GLU A 129 1.61 1.94 20.30
N ARG A 130 0.38 2.41 20.02
CA ARG A 130 -0.85 1.61 20.24
C ARG A 130 -0.93 0.42 19.28
N GLY A 131 -0.11 0.42 18.24
CA GLY A 131 -0.11 -0.59 17.20
C GLY A 131 -1.17 -0.39 16.13
N PRO A 132 -1.04 -1.11 15.00
CA PRO A 132 -1.97 -1.04 13.89
C PRO A 132 -3.26 -1.79 14.19
N ASP A 133 -4.34 -1.39 13.53
CA ASP A 133 -5.53 -2.22 13.38
C ASP A 133 -5.18 -3.44 12.51
N LYS A 134 -5.01 -4.60 13.16
CA LYS A 134 -4.61 -5.85 12.49
C LYS A 134 -5.64 -6.30 11.47
N ALA A 135 -6.94 -6.21 11.80
CA ALA A 135 -8.00 -6.64 10.89
C ALA A 135 -8.05 -5.79 9.62
N PHE A 136 -7.88 -4.46 9.77
CA PHE A 136 -7.76 -3.56 8.64
C PHE A 136 -6.50 -3.87 7.81
N GLY A 137 -5.35 -4.10 8.45
CA GLY A 137 -4.10 -4.40 7.79
C GLY A 137 -4.13 -5.70 6.97
N GLU A 138 -4.68 -6.78 7.54
CA GLU A 138 -4.87 -8.05 6.85
C GLU A 138 -5.79 -7.89 5.64
N ARG A 139 -6.89 -7.16 5.81
CA ARG A 139 -7.79 -6.82 4.70
C ARG A 139 -7.10 -5.99 3.63
N LEU A 140 -6.27 -5.01 4.01
CA LEU A 140 -5.51 -4.18 3.07
C LEU A 140 -4.59 -5.06 2.21
N MET A 141 -3.84 -5.96 2.82
CA MET A 141 -2.93 -6.86 2.10
C MET A 141 -3.67 -7.85 1.20
N ASP A 142 -4.81 -8.40 1.64
CA ASP A 142 -5.64 -9.26 0.78
C ASP A 142 -6.19 -8.48 -0.43
N CYS A 143 -6.66 -7.26 -0.22
CA CYS A 143 -7.13 -6.38 -1.30
C CYS A 143 -6.02 -6.02 -2.29
N VAL A 144 -4.79 -5.74 -1.82
CA VAL A 144 -3.64 -5.49 -2.69
C VAL A 144 -3.35 -6.69 -3.58
N LYS A 145 -3.27 -7.90 -3.02
CA LYS A 145 -3.02 -9.15 -3.77
C LYS A 145 -4.09 -9.44 -4.82
N ARG A 146 -5.34 -9.06 -4.54
CA ARG A 146 -6.48 -9.32 -5.43
C ARG A 146 -6.78 -8.15 -6.39
N GLY A 147 -6.16 -7.00 -6.18
CA GLY A 147 -6.49 -5.76 -6.91
C GLY A 147 -7.88 -5.21 -6.57
N TRP A 148 -8.41 -5.52 -5.37
CA TRP A 148 -9.72 -5.05 -4.94
C TRP A 148 -9.63 -3.70 -4.24
N PRO A 149 -10.56 -2.78 -4.50
CA PRO A 149 -10.57 -1.48 -3.84
C PRO A 149 -11.06 -1.57 -2.40
N ILE A 150 -10.50 -0.72 -1.55
CA ILE A 150 -10.99 -0.44 -0.20
C ILE A 150 -11.65 0.94 -0.20
N ALA A 151 -12.89 0.98 -0.60
CA ALA A 151 -13.62 2.22 -0.78
C ALA A 151 -15.13 1.99 -0.63
N GLU A 152 -15.87 3.07 -0.41
CA GLU A 152 -17.31 3.07 -0.42
C GLU A 152 -17.83 2.99 -1.87
N LYS A 153 -18.97 2.31 -2.06
CA LYS A 153 -19.58 2.15 -3.39
C LYS A 153 -19.79 3.48 -4.10
N LYS A 154 -20.33 4.47 -3.39
CA LYS A 154 -20.56 5.82 -3.92
C LYS A 154 -19.29 6.51 -4.43
N PHE A 155 -18.17 6.29 -3.74
CA PHE A 155 -16.88 6.82 -4.17
C PHE A 155 -16.40 6.14 -5.46
N LEU A 156 -16.51 4.82 -5.54
CA LEU A 156 -16.11 4.07 -6.72
C LEU A 156 -16.93 4.47 -7.95
N GLU A 157 -18.23 4.64 -7.78
CA GLU A 157 -19.13 5.15 -8.83
C GLU A 157 -18.72 6.57 -9.28
N SER A 158 -18.32 7.44 -8.36
CA SER A 158 -17.89 8.81 -8.66
C SER A 158 -16.59 8.91 -9.47
N ILE A 159 -15.75 7.88 -9.42
CA ILE A 159 -14.48 7.81 -10.18
C ILE A 159 -14.55 6.85 -11.37
N GLY A 160 -15.77 6.43 -11.77
CA GLY A 160 -16.00 5.60 -12.95
C GLY A 160 -15.52 4.15 -12.82
N VAL A 161 -15.35 3.64 -11.60
CA VAL A 161 -15.04 2.22 -11.37
C VAL A 161 -16.35 1.44 -11.33
N GLU A 162 -16.54 0.57 -12.32
CA GLU A 162 -17.72 -0.27 -12.42
C GLU A 162 -17.87 -1.20 -11.20
N ALA A 163 -19.13 -1.34 -10.74
CA ALA A 163 -19.47 -2.16 -9.58
C ALA A 163 -19.06 -3.64 -9.71
N GLU A 164 -18.91 -4.13 -10.93
CA GLU A 164 -18.48 -5.50 -11.23
C GLU A 164 -17.03 -5.79 -10.79
N ARG A 165 -16.19 -4.78 -10.70
CA ARG A 165 -14.82 -4.90 -10.14
C ARG A 165 -14.78 -4.93 -8.64
N ILE A 166 -15.90 -4.65 -7.97
CA ILE A 166 -16.02 -4.58 -6.49
C ILE A 166 -16.43 -5.94 -5.92
N ALA A 167 -17.08 -6.78 -6.73
CA ALA A 167 -17.51 -8.10 -6.29
C ALA A 167 -16.32 -9.08 -6.23
N PRO A 168 -16.28 -9.99 -5.25
CA PRO A 168 -15.28 -11.04 -5.24
C PRO A 168 -15.34 -11.79 -6.56
N GLN A 169 -14.21 -11.83 -7.28
CA GLN A 169 -14.14 -12.61 -8.52
C GLN A 169 -14.58 -14.03 -8.20
N ARG A 170 -15.55 -14.54 -8.96
CA ARG A 170 -15.95 -15.95 -8.89
C ARG A 170 -14.71 -16.80 -9.00
N GLY A 171 -14.56 -17.74 -8.05
CA GLY A 171 -13.39 -18.60 -7.97
C GLY A 171 -13.05 -19.20 -9.32
N ARG A 172 -11.74 -19.31 -9.64
CA ARG A 172 -11.26 -20.02 -10.83
C ARG A 172 -11.79 -21.45 -10.80
N GLY A 173 -12.76 -21.74 -11.62
CA GLY A 173 -13.33 -23.08 -11.74
C GLY A 173 -14.36 -23.12 -12.86
N ARG A 174 -14.46 -24.29 -13.52
CA ARG A 174 -15.50 -24.53 -14.53
C ARG A 174 -16.87 -24.35 -13.88
N PRO A 175 -17.82 -23.58 -14.46
CA PRO A 175 -19.17 -23.46 -13.95
C PRO A 175 -19.76 -24.86 -13.76
N ARG A 176 -20.36 -25.16 -12.60
CA ARG A 176 -21.13 -26.39 -12.42
C ARG A 176 -22.27 -26.37 -13.46
N LYS A 177 -22.36 -27.44 -14.26
CA LYS A 177 -23.52 -27.67 -15.11
C LYS A 177 -24.74 -27.78 -14.20
N THR A 178 -25.68 -26.88 -14.35
CA THR A 178 -27.03 -27.06 -13.79
C THR A 178 -27.60 -28.32 -14.39
N ALA A 179 -28.00 -29.28 -13.56
CA ALA A 179 -28.73 -30.46 -14.03
C ALA A 179 -30.01 -29.97 -14.71
N THR A 180 -30.09 -30.21 -15.99
CA THR A 180 -31.35 -30.03 -16.76
C THR A 180 -32.27 -31.14 -16.29
N GLU A 181 -33.36 -30.80 -15.60
CA GLU A 181 -34.45 -31.71 -15.35
C GLU A 181 -34.96 -32.18 -16.72
N ASN A 182 -34.86 -33.50 -16.90
CA ASN A 182 -35.50 -34.16 -18.04
C ASN A 182 -37.00 -34.23 -17.74
N PRO A 183 -37.88 -33.63 -18.57
CA PRO A 183 -39.30 -33.92 -18.44
C PRO A 183 -39.57 -35.32 -19.04
N LEU A 184 -40.27 -36.16 -18.27
CA LEU A 184 -40.91 -37.36 -18.71
C LEU A 184 -42.02 -37.07 -19.68
#